data_b160b36f4b78d0d0b250504553a1875f
#
_entry.id   b160b36f4b78d0d0b250504553a1875f
#
_cell.length_a   1.000
_cell.length_b   1.000
_cell.length_c   1.000
_cell.angle_alpha   90.00
_cell.angle_beta   90.00
_cell.angle_gamma   90.00
#
_symmetry.space_group_name_H-M   'P 1'
#
loop_
_entity.id
_entity.type
_entity.pdbx_description
1 polymer ?
#
loop_
_entity_poly.entity_id
_entity_poly.type
_entity_poly.pdbx_seq_one_letter_code
_entity_poly.pdbx_strand_id
1 'polypeptide(L)'
;MIISSGHRLIFVHIPKTGGTSMALALEGRAMADDILIGDTPKARRRAGRLKGVAAAGRLWKHATLADIDGLVGLGTIREAFTFTLVRNPWDRMVSYYHWLRGQGFDHPSVRLAQAQDFSGFVNAPVTQKAWRANPARAYMTAADGVEYCTSYIRLEHLEEDAAPLWDHLGFRLDLPRANTSDHADYRSYYSPADAALLGRIAAEDIARFGYVF
;
A
#
# COMPACT_ATOMS: atom_id res chain seq x y z
N MET A 1 -6.83 0.18 4.40
CA MET A 1 -6.72 -1.07 5.19
C MET A 1 -8.10 -1.66 5.41
N ILE A 2 -8.24 -2.98 5.37
CA ILE A 2 -9.49 -3.69 5.65
C ILE A 2 -9.18 -4.83 6.61
N ILE A 3 -9.99 -4.98 7.66
CA ILE A 3 -9.90 -6.07 8.63
C ILE A 3 -11.26 -6.78 8.61
N SER A 4 -11.27 -8.02 8.19
CA SER A 4 -12.47 -8.85 8.08
C SER A 4 -12.36 -10.04 9.01
N SER A 5 -13.13 -10.02 10.11
CA SER A 5 -13.17 -11.12 11.06
C SER A 5 -13.80 -12.37 10.44
N GLY A 6 -14.88 -12.19 9.67
CA GLY A 6 -15.59 -13.30 9.04
C GLY A 6 -14.79 -14.01 7.96
N HIS A 7 -13.97 -13.28 7.21
CA HIS A 7 -13.03 -13.87 6.24
C HIS A 7 -11.67 -14.19 6.85
N ARG A 8 -11.44 -13.90 8.13
CA ARG A 8 -10.13 -14.05 8.82
C ARG A 8 -8.99 -13.45 8.00
N LEU A 9 -9.16 -12.19 7.57
CA LEU A 9 -8.32 -11.53 6.59
C LEU A 9 -7.96 -10.11 7.04
N ILE A 10 -6.71 -9.70 6.80
CA ILE A 10 -6.25 -8.32 6.95
C ILE A 10 -5.56 -7.88 5.65
N PHE A 11 -6.14 -6.88 5.00
CA PHE A 11 -5.54 -6.21 3.85
C PHE A 11 -4.86 -4.91 4.28
N VAL A 12 -3.55 -4.84 4.12
CA VAL A 12 -2.73 -3.63 4.35
C VAL A 12 -2.51 -2.92 3.02
N HIS A 13 -2.83 -1.64 2.96
CA HIS A 13 -2.80 -0.87 1.71
C HIS A 13 -1.53 -0.01 1.62
N ILE A 14 -0.52 -0.49 0.92
CA ILE A 14 0.69 0.28 0.61
C ILE A 14 0.37 1.35 -0.47
N PRO A 15 0.86 2.60 -0.34
CA PRO A 15 0.60 3.65 -1.32
C PRO A 15 1.08 3.28 -2.73
N LYS A 16 0.23 3.52 -3.75
CA LYS A 16 0.55 3.41 -5.19
C LYS A 16 0.84 2.01 -5.71
N THR A 17 0.29 0.99 -5.05
CA THR A 17 0.41 -0.42 -5.43
C THR A 17 -0.90 -1.02 -5.98
N GLY A 18 -1.87 -0.20 -6.41
CA GLY A 18 -3.18 -0.70 -6.85
C GLY A 18 -4.18 -1.00 -5.73
N GLY A 19 -3.82 -0.69 -4.47
CA GLY A 19 -4.61 -1.04 -3.30
C GLY A 19 -6.01 -0.42 -3.23
N THR A 20 -6.32 0.65 -3.97
CA THR A 20 -7.69 1.18 -4.05
C THR A 20 -8.61 0.21 -4.78
N SER A 21 -8.16 -0.39 -5.89
CA SER A 21 -8.90 -1.40 -6.63
C SER A 21 -9.17 -2.63 -5.78
N MET A 22 -8.15 -3.10 -5.04
CA MET A 22 -8.29 -4.22 -4.10
C MET A 22 -9.26 -3.88 -2.96
N ALA A 23 -9.16 -2.68 -2.38
CA ALA A 23 -10.07 -2.24 -1.33
C ALA A 23 -11.53 -2.22 -1.80
N LEU A 24 -11.80 -1.67 -2.99
CA LEU A 24 -13.15 -1.65 -3.58
C LEU A 24 -13.70 -3.06 -3.83
N ALA A 25 -12.86 -3.97 -4.34
CA ALA A 25 -13.25 -5.35 -4.58
C ALA A 25 -13.60 -6.08 -3.27
N LEU A 26 -12.75 -5.97 -2.25
CA LEU A 26 -13.01 -6.52 -0.91
C LEU A 26 -14.27 -5.90 -0.28
N GLU A 27 -14.45 -4.60 -0.40
CA GLU A 27 -15.64 -3.91 0.10
C GLU A 27 -16.93 -4.38 -0.56
N GLY A 28 -16.88 -4.85 -1.81
CA GLY A 28 -18.00 -5.50 -2.49
C GLY A 28 -18.53 -6.74 -1.74
N ARG A 29 -17.63 -7.42 -1.02
CA ARG A 29 -17.89 -8.63 -0.22
C ARG A 29 -17.87 -8.39 1.30
N ALA A 30 -17.71 -7.13 1.73
CA ALA A 30 -17.52 -6.82 3.15
C ALA A 30 -18.76 -7.16 3.99
N MET A 31 -18.53 -7.86 5.07
CA MET A 31 -19.51 -8.24 6.10
C MET A 31 -19.91 -7.05 6.98
N ALA A 32 -20.96 -7.21 7.77
CA ALA A 32 -21.49 -6.13 8.60
C ALA A 32 -20.48 -5.63 9.64
N ASP A 33 -19.69 -6.52 10.22
CA ASP A 33 -18.68 -6.29 11.27
C ASP A 33 -17.29 -5.93 10.76
N ASP A 34 -17.04 -6.01 9.44
CA ASP A 34 -15.76 -5.65 8.87
C ASP A 34 -15.37 -4.20 9.16
N ILE A 35 -14.12 -4.02 9.55
CA ILE A 35 -13.50 -2.71 9.78
C ILE A 35 -12.88 -2.23 8.47
N LEU A 36 -13.38 -1.10 7.96
CA LEU A 36 -12.92 -0.47 6.73
C LEU A 36 -12.26 0.86 7.06
N ILE A 37 -10.94 0.93 6.90
CA ILE A 37 -10.14 2.12 7.18
C ILE A 37 -9.68 2.71 5.85
N GLY A 38 -10.32 3.80 5.41
CA GLY A 38 -10.02 4.37 4.11
C GLY A 38 -10.92 5.54 3.72
N ASP A 39 -10.81 5.93 2.45
CA ASP A 39 -11.51 7.05 1.84
C ASP A 39 -12.53 6.63 0.76
N THR A 40 -12.77 5.33 0.59
CA THR A 40 -13.82 4.82 -0.27
C THR A 40 -15.21 5.21 0.24
N PRO A 41 -16.25 5.26 -0.59
CA PRO A 41 -17.60 5.59 -0.14
C PRO A 41 -18.10 4.71 1.00
N LYS A 42 -17.80 3.39 0.98
CA LYS A 42 -18.23 2.46 2.02
C LYS A 42 -17.45 2.66 3.32
N ALA A 43 -16.12 2.83 3.24
CA ALA A 43 -15.28 3.12 4.40
C ALA A 43 -15.71 4.43 5.08
N ARG A 44 -15.98 5.50 4.31
CA ARG A 44 -16.48 6.77 4.85
C ARG A 44 -17.81 6.60 5.60
N ARG A 45 -18.76 5.84 5.07
CA ARG A 45 -20.03 5.54 5.77
C ARG A 45 -19.83 4.80 7.08
N ARG A 46 -18.77 3.97 7.19
CA ARG A 46 -18.43 3.19 8.39
C ARG A 46 -17.45 3.88 9.33
N ALA A 47 -16.89 5.03 8.97
CA ALA A 47 -15.86 5.75 9.75
C ALA A 47 -16.28 6.06 11.19
N GLY A 48 -17.60 6.25 11.44
CA GLY A 48 -18.12 6.46 12.78
C GLY A 48 -17.81 5.32 13.77
N ARG A 49 -17.60 4.09 13.29
CA ARG A 49 -17.27 2.93 14.11
C ARG A 49 -15.85 2.98 14.71
N LEU A 50 -14.99 3.86 14.16
CA LEU A 50 -13.61 4.04 14.62
C LEU A 50 -13.47 5.20 15.61
N LYS A 51 -14.56 5.94 15.91
CA LYS A 51 -14.52 7.04 16.86
C LYS A 51 -14.28 6.52 18.27
N GLY A 52 -13.25 7.05 18.93
CA GLY A 52 -12.91 6.68 20.31
C GLY A 52 -12.24 5.32 20.46
N VAL A 53 -11.93 4.64 19.38
CA VAL A 53 -11.19 3.38 19.41
C VAL A 53 -9.72 3.68 19.68
N ALA A 54 -9.14 2.99 20.68
CA ALA A 54 -7.72 3.06 20.96
C ALA A 54 -6.94 2.34 19.87
N ALA A 55 -5.86 2.97 19.38
CA ALA A 55 -4.90 2.37 18.47
C ALA A 55 -3.52 2.99 18.71
N ALA A 56 -2.46 2.22 18.50
CA ALA A 56 -1.09 2.68 18.72
C ALA A 56 -0.67 3.78 17.75
N GLY A 57 -1.19 3.73 16.52
CA GLY A 57 -0.87 4.68 15.46
C GLY A 57 -2.09 5.33 14.83
N ARG A 58 -1.85 6.03 13.72
CA ARG A 58 -2.90 6.72 12.97
C ARG A 58 -3.72 5.73 12.15
N LEU A 59 -5.03 5.68 12.40
CA LEU A 59 -5.97 4.89 11.59
C LEU A 59 -6.32 5.64 10.29
N TRP A 60 -5.65 5.28 9.22
CA TRP A 60 -5.87 5.81 7.88
C TRP A 60 -5.65 4.72 6.82
N LYS A 61 -5.95 4.98 5.57
CA LYS A 61 -5.92 3.93 4.52
C LYS A 61 -4.56 3.21 4.38
N HIS A 62 -3.45 3.89 4.71
CA HIS A 62 -2.09 3.35 4.65
C HIS A 62 -1.51 3.06 6.04
N ALA A 63 -2.35 2.80 7.04
CA ALA A 63 -1.90 2.33 8.33
C ALA A 63 -1.12 1.00 8.19
N THR A 64 -0.12 0.81 9.06
CA THR A 64 0.69 -0.41 9.16
C THR A 64 0.02 -1.41 10.11
N LEU A 65 0.53 -2.63 10.20
CA LEU A 65 0.08 -3.57 11.24
C LEU A 65 0.39 -3.06 12.66
N ALA A 66 1.50 -2.34 12.84
CA ALA A 66 1.83 -1.72 14.13
C ALA A 66 0.83 -0.61 14.53
N ASP A 67 0.34 0.18 13.55
CA ASP A 67 -0.61 1.25 13.82
C ASP A 67 -1.95 0.76 14.37
N ILE A 68 -2.38 -0.46 14.03
CA ILE A 68 -3.65 -1.03 14.46
C ILE A 68 -3.57 -1.78 15.79
N ASP A 69 -2.42 -1.81 16.45
CA ASP A 69 -2.31 -2.36 17.80
C ASP A 69 -3.26 -1.62 18.76
N GLY A 70 -3.97 -2.37 19.60
CA GLY A 70 -5.07 -1.85 20.40
C GLY A 70 -6.46 -1.88 19.71
N LEU A 71 -6.52 -1.76 18.37
CA LEU A 71 -7.75 -2.00 17.60
C LEU A 71 -7.92 -3.50 17.32
N VAL A 72 -6.82 -4.17 17.00
CA VAL A 72 -6.77 -5.61 16.71
C VAL A 72 -5.66 -6.24 17.53
N GLY A 73 -6.01 -7.25 18.30
CA GLY A 73 -5.02 -7.98 19.10
C GLY A 73 -4.04 -8.78 18.24
N LEU A 74 -2.81 -8.94 18.75
CA LEU A 74 -1.73 -9.66 18.05
C LEU A 74 -2.10 -11.10 17.69
N GLY A 75 -2.89 -11.78 18.54
CA GLY A 75 -3.43 -13.13 18.25
C GLY A 75 -4.26 -13.14 16.97
N THR A 76 -5.13 -12.17 16.77
CA THR A 76 -5.94 -12.05 15.55
C THR A 76 -5.06 -11.78 14.32
N ILE A 77 -4.00 -10.96 14.45
CA ILE A 77 -3.07 -10.71 13.33
C ILE A 77 -2.35 -12.01 12.93
N ARG A 78 -1.92 -12.80 13.91
CA ARG A 78 -1.21 -14.08 13.68
C ARG A 78 -2.08 -15.14 12.99
N GLU A 79 -3.38 -15.16 13.28
CA GLU A 79 -4.32 -16.13 12.75
C GLU A 79 -4.96 -15.71 11.43
N ALA A 80 -4.88 -14.41 11.08
CA ALA A 80 -5.47 -13.88 9.88
C ALA A 80 -4.60 -14.16 8.65
N PHE A 81 -5.24 -14.30 7.50
CA PHE A 81 -4.57 -14.18 6.20
C PHE A 81 -4.22 -12.70 5.97
N THR A 82 -2.99 -12.33 6.32
CA THR A 82 -2.51 -10.95 6.15
C THR A 82 -1.86 -10.81 4.79
N PHE A 83 -2.23 -9.77 4.03
CA PHE A 83 -1.63 -9.55 2.73
C PHE A 83 -1.57 -8.08 2.33
N THR A 84 -0.75 -7.82 1.34
CA THR A 84 -0.63 -6.51 0.70
C THR A 84 -0.30 -6.66 -0.78
N LEU A 85 -0.53 -5.57 -1.55
CA LEU A 85 -0.01 -5.48 -2.90
C LEU A 85 1.31 -4.71 -2.89
N VAL A 86 2.24 -5.17 -3.72
CA VAL A 86 3.51 -4.49 -4.03
C VAL A 86 3.56 -4.16 -5.51
N ARG A 87 4.43 -3.26 -5.90
CA ARG A 87 4.60 -2.81 -7.27
C ARG A 87 6.07 -2.55 -7.55
N ASN A 88 6.51 -2.74 -8.79
CA ASN A 88 7.85 -2.38 -9.22
C ASN A 88 8.24 -0.99 -8.68
N PRO A 89 9.32 -0.86 -7.88
CA PRO A 89 9.65 0.38 -7.18
C PRO A 89 9.84 1.58 -8.10
N TRP A 90 10.37 1.38 -9.29
CA TRP A 90 10.55 2.45 -10.27
C TRP A 90 9.20 2.94 -10.81
N ASP A 91 8.32 2.04 -11.17
CA ASP A 91 6.97 2.38 -11.63
C ASP A 91 6.13 2.98 -10.48
N ARG A 92 6.27 2.45 -9.26
CA ARG A 92 5.61 2.99 -8.05
C ARG A 92 6.04 4.43 -7.78
N MET A 93 7.33 4.79 -7.94
CA MET A 93 7.85 6.14 -7.75
C MET A 93 7.26 7.12 -8.78
N VAL A 94 7.20 6.75 -10.05
CA VAL A 94 6.57 7.57 -11.11
C VAL A 94 5.10 7.79 -10.80
N SER A 95 4.37 6.74 -10.45
CA SER A 95 2.97 6.83 -10.04
C SER A 95 2.76 7.73 -8.82
N TYR A 96 3.68 7.70 -7.85
CA TYR A 96 3.64 8.55 -6.66
C TYR A 96 3.88 10.02 -7.00
N TYR A 97 4.89 10.31 -7.82
CA TYR A 97 5.20 11.66 -8.28
C TYR A 97 4.02 12.31 -9.02
N HIS A 98 3.44 11.61 -10.01
CA HIS A 98 2.29 12.13 -10.75
C HIS A 98 1.07 12.34 -9.87
N TRP A 99 0.81 11.41 -8.94
CA TRP A 99 -0.28 11.57 -7.99
C TRP A 99 -0.10 12.80 -7.11
N LEU A 100 1.11 13.02 -6.57
CA LEU A 100 1.40 14.20 -5.72
C LEU A 100 1.19 15.51 -6.48
N ARG A 101 1.57 15.58 -7.76
CA ARG A 101 1.38 16.78 -8.57
C ARG A 101 -0.08 17.18 -8.76
N GLY A 102 -0.98 16.22 -8.74
CA GLY A 102 -2.43 16.45 -8.82
C GLY A 102 -3.10 16.76 -7.47
N GLN A 103 -2.36 16.85 -6.36
CA GLN A 103 -2.96 17.11 -5.05
C GLN A 103 -3.00 18.60 -4.71
N GLY A 104 -4.06 19.00 -3.97
CA GLY A 104 -4.23 20.37 -3.50
C GLY A 104 -4.02 20.57 -1.98
N PHE A 105 -3.70 19.51 -1.23
CA PHE A 105 -3.48 19.63 0.21
C PHE A 105 -2.04 20.07 0.52
N ASP A 106 -1.87 20.78 1.64
CA ASP A 106 -0.56 21.27 2.06
C ASP A 106 0.28 20.12 2.68
N HIS A 107 1.32 19.71 1.93
CA HIS A 107 2.28 18.70 2.38
C HIS A 107 3.64 18.92 1.69
N PRO A 108 4.77 18.76 2.40
CA PRO A 108 6.10 18.97 1.81
C PRO A 108 6.35 18.20 0.50
N SER A 109 5.91 16.93 0.43
CA SER A 109 6.07 16.12 -0.79
C SER A 109 5.21 16.62 -1.95
N VAL A 110 4.02 17.20 -1.68
CA VAL A 110 3.16 17.81 -2.71
C VAL A 110 3.85 19.05 -3.29
N ARG A 111 4.28 19.96 -2.41
CA ARG A 111 5.02 21.17 -2.83
C ARG A 111 6.27 20.81 -3.64
N LEU A 112 7.03 19.80 -3.18
CA LEU A 112 8.24 19.35 -3.87
C LEU A 112 7.92 18.79 -5.26
N ALA A 113 6.94 17.91 -5.39
CA ALA A 113 6.56 17.31 -6.67
C ALA A 113 5.99 18.33 -7.66
N GLN A 114 5.36 19.40 -7.17
CA GLN A 114 4.86 20.49 -8.00
C GLN A 114 5.96 21.46 -8.44
N ALA A 115 7.00 21.63 -7.62
CA ALA A 115 8.11 22.57 -7.87
C ALA A 115 9.28 21.97 -8.66
N GLN A 116 9.43 20.64 -8.66
CA GLN A 116 10.57 19.97 -9.30
C GLN A 116 10.10 19.05 -10.44
N ASP A 117 11.00 18.82 -11.38
CA ASP A 117 10.84 17.71 -12.33
C ASP A 117 11.03 16.37 -11.62
N PHE A 118 10.86 15.26 -12.35
CA PHE A 118 10.94 13.93 -11.78
C PHE A 118 12.34 13.64 -11.20
N SER A 119 13.40 14.03 -11.89
CA SER A 119 14.77 13.82 -11.42
C SER A 119 15.03 14.60 -10.13
N GLY A 120 14.67 15.88 -10.08
CA GLY A 120 14.77 16.70 -8.87
C GLY A 120 13.97 16.11 -7.69
N PHE A 121 12.78 15.57 -7.95
CA PHE A 121 11.96 14.92 -6.94
C PHE A 121 12.61 13.65 -6.37
N VAL A 122 13.13 12.76 -7.23
CA VAL A 122 13.80 11.52 -6.80
C VAL A 122 15.09 11.80 -6.04
N ASN A 123 15.86 12.82 -6.48
CA ASN A 123 17.13 13.20 -5.86
C ASN A 123 16.95 13.98 -4.54
N ALA A 124 15.75 14.47 -4.23
CA ALA A 124 15.51 15.21 -3.00
C ALA A 124 15.72 14.35 -1.75
N PRO A 125 16.49 14.82 -0.74
CA PRO A 125 16.78 14.05 0.48
C PRO A 125 15.51 13.60 1.23
N VAL A 126 14.46 14.42 1.24
CA VAL A 126 13.18 14.10 1.89
C VAL A 126 12.49 12.92 1.21
N THR A 127 12.50 12.86 -0.13
CA THR A 127 11.94 11.73 -0.88
C THR A 127 12.72 10.45 -0.60
N GLN A 128 14.05 10.51 -0.66
CA GLN A 128 14.90 9.36 -0.39
C GLN A 128 14.73 8.83 1.03
N LYS A 129 14.69 9.73 2.03
CA LYS A 129 14.48 9.34 3.43
C LYS A 129 13.13 8.66 3.64
N ALA A 130 12.06 9.25 3.08
CA ALA A 130 10.72 8.67 3.17
C ALA A 130 10.65 7.29 2.52
N TRP A 131 11.30 7.11 1.36
CA TRP A 131 11.27 5.84 0.64
C TRP A 131 12.03 4.74 1.39
N ARG A 132 13.25 5.04 1.89
CA ARG A 132 14.04 4.09 2.72
C ARG A 132 13.32 3.67 3.99
N ALA A 133 12.57 4.58 4.60
CA ALA A 133 11.84 4.30 5.84
C ALA A 133 10.59 3.43 5.65
N ASN A 134 10.11 3.26 4.40
CA ASN A 134 8.84 2.62 4.11
C ASN A 134 8.95 1.50 3.04
N PRO A 135 9.85 0.51 3.21
CA PRO A 135 9.82 -0.70 2.40
C PRO A 135 8.52 -1.48 2.67
N ALA A 136 8.15 -2.40 1.79
CA ALA A 136 6.92 -3.17 1.92
C ALA A 136 6.81 -3.89 3.28
N ARG A 137 7.94 -4.41 3.78
CA ARG A 137 8.02 -5.07 5.09
C ARG A 137 7.58 -4.16 6.23
N ALA A 138 7.91 -2.87 6.19
CA ALA A 138 7.56 -1.95 7.27
C ALA A 138 6.04 -1.81 7.48
N TYR A 139 5.24 -1.98 6.43
CA TYR A 139 3.78 -1.99 6.53
C TYR A 139 3.22 -3.27 7.16
N MET A 140 3.93 -4.39 6.99
CA MET A 140 3.53 -5.72 7.46
C MET A 140 4.17 -6.11 8.79
N THR A 141 4.94 -5.21 9.41
CA THR A 141 5.51 -5.41 10.74
C THR A 141 4.53 -4.92 11.81
N ALA A 142 4.20 -5.80 12.76
CA ALA A 142 3.32 -5.48 13.88
C ALA A 142 4.07 -4.82 15.05
N ALA A 143 3.37 -4.49 16.12
CA ALA A 143 3.92 -3.78 17.27
C ALA A 143 5.00 -4.58 18.04
N ASP A 144 5.01 -5.91 17.93
CA ASP A 144 6.05 -6.78 18.48
C ASP A 144 7.34 -6.81 17.64
N GLY A 145 7.41 -6.07 16.54
CA GLY A 145 8.55 -6.02 15.64
C GLY A 145 8.63 -7.21 14.67
N VAL A 146 7.64 -8.12 14.69
CA VAL A 146 7.59 -9.27 13.80
C VAL A 146 6.79 -8.95 12.54
N GLU A 147 7.29 -9.43 11.42
CA GLU A 147 6.57 -9.33 10.13
C GLU A 147 5.50 -10.43 10.05
N TYR A 148 4.25 -10.02 9.85
CA TYR A 148 3.11 -10.92 9.60
C TYR A 148 2.56 -10.63 8.21
N CYS A 149 3.01 -11.38 7.23
CA CYS A 149 2.51 -11.31 5.87
C CYS A 149 2.39 -12.71 5.28
N THR A 150 1.17 -13.14 5.04
CA THR A 150 0.89 -14.43 4.40
C THR A 150 1.18 -14.35 2.90
N SER A 151 0.87 -13.21 2.27
CA SER A 151 1.08 -13.04 0.83
C SER A 151 1.43 -11.60 0.47
N TYR A 152 2.54 -11.43 -0.26
CA TYR A 152 2.84 -10.24 -1.03
C TYR A 152 2.43 -10.47 -2.48
N ILE A 153 1.51 -9.66 -2.99
CA ILE A 153 0.96 -9.79 -4.34
C ILE A 153 1.56 -8.70 -5.22
N ARG A 154 2.38 -9.06 -6.20
CA ARG A 154 2.92 -8.13 -7.18
C ARG A 154 1.81 -7.67 -8.11
N LEU A 155 1.64 -6.36 -8.25
CA LEU A 155 0.59 -5.78 -9.10
C LEU A 155 0.73 -6.25 -10.55
N GLU A 156 1.97 -6.40 -11.01
CA GLU A 156 2.34 -6.85 -12.36
C GLU A 156 2.04 -8.34 -12.60
N HIS A 157 1.93 -9.12 -11.52
CA HIS A 157 1.68 -10.57 -11.55
C HIS A 157 0.43 -10.93 -10.75
N LEU A 158 -0.57 -10.04 -10.73
CA LEU A 158 -1.75 -10.14 -9.87
C LEU A 158 -2.47 -11.49 -9.98
N GLU A 159 -2.67 -11.99 -11.19
CA GLU A 159 -3.41 -13.24 -11.42
C GLU A 159 -2.70 -14.45 -10.81
N GLU A 160 -1.37 -14.48 -10.90
CA GLU A 160 -0.54 -15.54 -10.37
C GLU A 160 -0.39 -15.43 -8.85
N ASP A 161 0.02 -14.25 -8.37
CA ASP A 161 0.38 -14.04 -6.97
C ASP A 161 -0.84 -14.00 -6.04
N ALA A 162 -2.04 -13.71 -6.58
CA ALA A 162 -3.28 -13.69 -5.79
C ALA A 162 -3.93 -15.09 -5.63
N ALA A 163 -3.41 -16.13 -6.22
CA ALA A 163 -3.98 -17.48 -6.08
C ALA A 163 -4.17 -17.92 -4.61
N PRO A 164 -3.19 -17.75 -3.70
CA PRO A 164 -3.39 -18.09 -2.28
C PRO A 164 -4.49 -17.28 -1.60
N LEU A 165 -4.71 -16.03 -2.02
CA LEU A 165 -5.81 -15.20 -1.52
C LEU A 165 -7.17 -15.74 -1.97
N TRP A 166 -7.27 -16.16 -3.25
CA TRP A 166 -8.51 -16.74 -3.78
C TRP A 166 -8.85 -18.08 -3.12
N ASP A 167 -7.84 -18.90 -2.88
CA ASP A 167 -8.00 -20.18 -2.16
C ASP A 167 -8.48 -19.95 -0.72
N HIS A 168 -7.92 -18.95 -0.03
CA HIS A 168 -8.32 -18.56 1.32
C HIS A 168 -9.77 -18.06 1.37
N LEU A 169 -10.17 -17.22 0.41
CA LEU A 169 -11.51 -16.64 0.33
C LEU A 169 -12.56 -17.66 -0.15
N GLY A 170 -12.18 -18.65 -0.92
CA GLY A 170 -13.08 -19.57 -1.62
C GLY A 170 -13.75 -18.95 -2.87
N PHE A 171 -13.36 -17.75 -3.26
CA PHE A 171 -13.84 -17.06 -4.47
C PHE A 171 -12.81 -16.06 -4.99
N ARG A 172 -12.92 -15.69 -6.26
CA ARG A 172 -12.12 -14.61 -6.87
C ARG A 172 -12.82 -13.26 -6.72
N LEU A 173 -12.01 -12.21 -6.60
CA LEU A 173 -12.48 -10.83 -6.63
C LEU A 173 -12.26 -10.24 -8.02
N ASP A 174 -13.29 -9.58 -8.55
CA ASP A 174 -13.15 -8.73 -9.73
C ASP A 174 -12.60 -7.36 -9.29
N LEU A 175 -11.38 -7.06 -9.68
CA LEU A 175 -10.75 -5.79 -9.34
C LEU A 175 -11.14 -4.71 -10.35
N PRO A 176 -11.87 -3.68 -9.93
CA PRO A 176 -12.17 -2.56 -10.83
C PRO A 176 -10.88 -1.81 -11.16
N ARG A 177 -10.76 -1.32 -12.37
CA ARG A 177 -9.67 -0.41 -12.76
C ARG A 177 -9.91 0.95 -12.13
N ALA A 178 -9.46 1.14 -10.89
CA ALA A 178 -9.56 2.40 -10.17
C ALA A 178 -8.18 3.08 -10.12
N ASN A 179 -8.15 4.40 -10.37
CA ASN A 179 -6.95 5.23 -10.28
C ASN A 179 -5.76 4.74 -11.14
N THR A 180 -6.01 4.33 -12.37
CA THR A 180 -4.95 4.13 -13.36
C THR A 180 -4.20 5.45 -13.54
N SER A 181 -2.89 5.43 -13.30
CA SER A 181 -2.05 6.58 -13.58
C SER A 181 -1.92 6.72 -15.09
N ASP A 182 -2.34 7.86 -15.64
CA ASP A 182 -2.15 8.18 -17.05
C ASP A 182 -0.74 8.77 -17.21
N HIS A 183 0.25 7.90 -17.31
CA HIS A 183 1.65 8.28 -17.57
C HIS A 183 2.28 7.31 -18.57
N ALA A 184 3.29 7.79 -19.29
CA ALA A 184 4.10 6.99 -20.20
C ALA A 184 4.83 5.85 -19.46
N ASP A 185 5.49 4.95 -20.20
CA ASP A 185 6.34 3.91 -19.61
C ASP A 185 7.28 4.55 -18.58
N TYR A 186 7.29 4.00 -17.37
CA TYR A 186 8.06 4.56 -16.25
C TYR A 186 9.56 4.71 -16.57
N ARG A 187 10.10 3.83 -17.43
CA ARG A 187 11.52 3.89 -17.84
C ARG A 187 11.89 5.20 -18.50
N SER A 188 10.95 5.84 -19.20
CA SER A 188 11.18 7.11 -19.89
C SER A 188 11.41 8.31 -18.97
N TYR A 189 11.08 8.16 -17.68
CA TYR A 189 11.27 9.21 -16.68
C TYR A 189 12.68 9.22 -16.07
N TYR A 190 13.41 8.15 -16.19
CA TYR A 190 14.67 7.94 -15.49
C TYR A 190 15.88 8.20 -16.36
N SER A 191 16.82 8.99 -15.83
CA SER A 191 18.20 8.88 -16.27
C SER A 191 18.84 7.59 -15.71
N PRO A 192 19.92 7.07 -16.30
CA PRO A 192 20.63 5.91 -15.72
C PRO A 192 21.06 6.13 -14.26
N ALA A 193 21.43 7.36 -13.90
CA ALA A 193 21.81 7.73 -12.54
C ALA A 193 20.63 7.67 -11.57
N ASP A 194 19.45 8.19 -11.97
CA ASP A 194 18.24 8.17 -11.16
C ASP A 194 17.71 6.74 -10.98
N ALA A 195 17.75 5.92 -12.03
CA ALA A 195 17.39 4.50 -11.95
C ALA A 195 18.28 3.74 -10.96
N ALA A 196 19.61 3.95 -11.03
CA ALA A 196 20.56 3.37 -10.11
C ALA A 196 20.37 3.88 -8.67
N LEU A 197 20.06 5.17 -8.49
CA LEU A 197 19.77 5.76 -7.19
C LEU A 197 18.56 5.09 -6.54
N LEU A 198 17.44 5.01 -7.26
CA LEU A 198 16.24 4.38 -6.72
C LEU A 198 16.44 2.88 -6.48
N GLY A 199 17.22 2.21 -7.35
CA GLY A 199 17.64 0.81 -7.14
C GLY A 199 18.31 0.60 -5.78
N ARG A 200 19.21 1.52 -5.37
CA ARG A 200 19.82 1.47 -4.04
C ARG A 200 18.86 1.81 -2.89
N ILE A 201 17.94 2.75 -3.12
CA ILE A 201 16.98 3.18 -2.11
C ILE A 201 15.96 2.08 -1.80
N ALA A 202 15.50 1.36 -2.83
CA ALA A 202 14.48 0.31 -2.75
C ALA A 202 15.07 -1.11 -2.81
N ALA A 203 16.38 -1.27 -2.51
CA ALA A 203 17.09 -2.53 -2.68
C ALA A 203 16.44 -3.71 -1.95
N GLU A 204 15.83 -3.47 -0.78
CA GLU A 204 15.12 -4.50 -0.02
C GLU A 204 13.92 -5.06 -0.81
N ASP A 205 13.04 -4.19 -1.31
CA ASP A 205 11.86 -4.60 -2.08
C ASP A 205 12.26 -5.23 -3.42
N ILE A 206 13.29 -4.67 -4.07
CA ILE A 206 13.82 -5.20 -5.34
C ILE A 206 14.33 -6.63 -5.17
N ALA A 207 15.18 -6.86 -4.17
CA ALA A 207 15.75 -8.18 -3.92
C ALA A 207 14.67 -9.19 -3.48
N ARG A 208 13.72 -8.74 -2.63
CA ARG A 208 12.65 -9.61 -2.11
C ARG A 208 11.69 -10.08 -3.19
N PHE A 209 11.32 -9.22 -4.12
CA PHE A 209 10.27 -9.52 -5.11
C PHE A 209 10.81 -9.78 -6.53
N GLY A 210 12.13 -9.76 -6.72
CA GLY A 210 12.77 -10.04 -7.99
C GLY A 210 12.51 -8.96 -9.06
N TYR A 211 12.32 -7.70 -8.65
CA TYR A 211 12.09 -6.62 -9.61
C TYR A 211 13.36 -6.26 -10.39
N VAL A 212 13.15 -5.90 -11.65
CA VAL A 212 14.17 -5.34 -12.53
C VAL A 212 13.66 -4.03 -13.13
N PHE A 213 14.64 -3.17 -13.49
CA PHE A 213 14.33 -1.89 -14.15
C PHE A 213 13.84 -2.09 -15.57
#